data_4c0d21515113905bbfcd4da42ae30918
#
_entry.id   4c0d21515113905bbfcd4da42ae30918
#
_cell.length_a   1.000
_cell.length_b   1.000
_cell.length_c   1.000
_cell.angle_alpha   90.00
_cell.angle_beta   90.00
_cell.angle_gamma   90.00
#
_symmetry.space_group_name_H-M   'P 1'
#
loop_
_entity.id
_entity.type
_entity.pdbx_description
1 polymer ?
#
loop_
_entity_poly.entity_id
_entity_poly.type
_entity_poly.pdbx_seq_one_letter_code
_entity_poly.pdbx_strand_id
1 'polypeptide(L)'
;MTYKYLVIVESPTKAKTIDKYLGKNYKVVASKGHLRDLPKSKMGVDIDNHFEPSYINIRGRGDTIKELRKYAKKAEKVYLAADPDREGEAIAWHLSYILGLDPNDKNRVVFNEITKDSVKEAFKHPRAIDQELVDAQQARRILDRVVGYSISPILWKKVKKGLSAGRVQSTALKLIIDREMEIRNFKPEEYWDIPTTFLKGKSKFQADFYALDGKKRELKSHEDVQTVMARIDQKGPFKVDEIEEKERRRKSQAPFTTSTLQQEASNRLGFRTSKTMMVAQQLYEGISLGRNTVGLITYMRTDSTRIAPSARQAALDYINETYGSEYLGPGKVVRNSQSAQDAHEAIRPSNVTLTPESIQASLTKDQYRLYNLIWSRFVASQMADAVYDTIRCDLSQNGATFRANGSKIKFPGFLKVYPSQGAKDNFLPDLKIGEAVKVADMKPSQHFTQPPARYNEASLVKVLEEKGIGRPSTYSPTIETL
;
A
#
# COMPACT_ATOMS: atom_id res chain seq x y z
N MET A 1 -5.32 43.46 10.98
CA MET A 1 -6.09 42.51 11.76
C MET A 1 -5.15 41.88 12.80
N THR A 2 -5.47 42.00 14.05
CA THR A 2 -4.76 41.40 15.17
C THR A 2 -5.27 40.00 15.37
N TYR A 3 -4.43 38.97 15.14
CA TYR A 3 -4.68 37.60 15.50
C TYR A 3 -4.06 37.31 16.86
N LYS A 4 -4.64 36.38 17.63
CA LYS A 4 -4.11 35.94 18.93
C LYS A 4 -3.14 34.75 18.78
N TYR A 5 -3.42 33.86 17.84
CA TYR A 5 -2.73 32.60 17.68
C TYR A 5 -2.06 32.49 16.31
N LEU A 6 -0.81 32.08 16.31
CA LEU A 6 -0.09 31.71 15.10
C LEU A 6 -0.06 30.19 14.96
N VAL A 7 -0.44 29.66 13.81
CA VAL A 7 -0.34 28.25 13.47
C VAL A 7 0.65 28.06 12.33
N ILE A 8 1.63 27.24 12.53
CA ILE A 8 2.66 26.92 11.52
C ILE A 8 2.49 25.48 11.05
N VAL A 9 2.29 25.31 9.75
CA VAL A 9 2.17 24.01 9.06
C VAL A 9 3.29 23.87 8.03
N GLU A 10 3.41 22.74 7.35
CA GLU A 10 4.51 22.48 6.40
C GLU A 10 4.25 23.08 5.03
N SER A 11 3.00 23.00 4.52
CA SER A 11 2.68 23.35 3.15
C SER A 11 1.69 24.51 3.03
N PRO A 12 1.78 25.32 1.94
CA PRO A 12 0.82 26.38 1.68
C PRO A 12 -0.62 25.87 1.46
N THR A 13 -0.79 24.68 0.89
CA THR A 13 -2.11 24.07 0.68
C THR A 13 -2.76 23.72 2.01
N LYS A 14 -2.01 23.04 2.90
CA LYS A 14 -2.44 22.74 4.26
C LYS A 14 -2.78 24.01 5.04
N ALA A 15 -1.99 25.09 4.90
CA ALA A 15 -2.26 26.37 5.53
C ALA A 15 -3.61 26.95 5.09
N LYS A 16 -3.88 26.99 3.78
CA LYS A 16 -5.15 27.49 3.24
C LYS A 16 -6.36 26.69 3.70
N THR A 17 -6.22 25.37 3.83
CA THR A 17 -7.31 24.49 4.27
C THR A 17 -7.62 24.73 5.75
N ILE A 18 -6.61 24.75 6.61
CA ILE A 18 -6.76 24.90 8.06
C ILE A 18 -7.21 26.31 8.45
N ASP A 19 -6.73 27.35 7.75
CA ASP A 19 -7.12 28.74 7.98
C ASP A 19 -8.64 28.93 7.90
N LYS A 20 -9.29 28.27 6.94
CA LYS A 20 -10.76 28.28 6.79
C LYS A 20 -11.52 27.65 7.98
N TYR A 21 -10.87 26.77 8.74
CA TYR A 21 -11.50 26.04 9.84
C TYR A 21 -11.39 26.73 11.19
N LEU A 22 -10.30 27.49 11.42
CA LEU A 22 -9.93 28.00 12.74
C LEU A 22 -10.53 29.41 13.05
N GLY A 23 -10.85 30.21 12.04
CA GLY A 23 -11.48 31.50 12.24
C GLY A 23 -10.51 32.66 12.54
N LYS A 24 -11.05 33.85 12.79
CA LYS A 24 -10.35 35.17 12.75
C LYS A 24 -9.24 35.35 13.80
N ASN A 25 -9.29 34.62 14.91
CA ASN A 25 -8.27 34.71 15.97
C ASN A 25 -6.97 33.99 15.62
N TYR A 26 -6.97 33.18 14.58
CA TYR A 26 -5.84 32.40 14.12
C TYR A 26 -5.25 32.96 12.84
N LYS A 27 -3.94 32.94 12.74
CA LYS A 27 -3.20 33.15 11.50
C LYS A 27 -2.47 31.89 11.16
N VAL A 28 -2.78 31.27 10.03
CA VAL A 28 -2.14 30.04 9.58
C VAL A 28 -1.11 30.36 8.51
N VAL A 29 0.11 29.88 8.66
CA VAL A 29 1.23 30.09 7.74
C VAL A 29 1.99 28.80 7.48
N ALA A 30 2.73 28.75 6.38
CA ALA A 30 3.52 27.60 6.01
C ALA A 30 5.02 27.80 6.20
N SER A 31 5.72 26.82 6.80
CA SER A 31 7.19 26.78 6.83
C SER A 31 7.80 26.41 5.48
N LYS A 32 7.01 25.82 4.59
CA LYS A 32 7.44 25.29 3.28
C LYS A 32 8.52 24.20 3.43
N GLY A 33 8.35 23.31 4.42
CA GLY A 33 9.25 22.22 4.77
C GLY A 33 10.27 22.60 5.85
N HIS A 34 11.42 21.91 5.88
CA HIS A 34 12.49 22.16 6.83
C HIS A 34 13.14 23.53 6.62
N LEU A 35 13.43 24.20 7.73
CA LEU A 35 14.14 25.49 7.75
C LEU A 35 15.56 25.37 8.29
N ARG A 36 15.88 24.24 8.97
CA ARG A 36 17.17 23.95 9.60
C ARG A 36 17.56 22.50 9.29
N ASP A 37 18.82 22.24 8.94
CA ASP A 37 19.33 20.92 8.61
C ASP A 37 20.87 20.88 8.79
N LEU A 38 21.47 19.70 8.67
CA LEU A 38 22.92 19.55 8.59
C LEU A 38 23.49 20.23 7.34
N PRO A 39 24.70 20.81 7.39
CA PRO A 39 25.33 21.48 6.25
C PRO A 39 25.54 20.51 5.09
N LYS A 40 25.25 20.97 3.84
CA LYS A 40 25.37 20.11 2.64
C LYS A 40 26.83 19.82 2.23
N SER A 41 27.77 20.71 2.54
CA SER A 41 29.15 20.62 2.09
C SER A 41 30.15 19.98 3.09
N LYS A 42 29.67 19.66 4.29
CA LYS A 42 30.44 19.08 5.36
C LYS A 42 29.74 17.90 6.01
N MET A 43 30.47 17.07 6.74
CA MET A 43 29.88 15.99 7.55
C MET A 43 28.80 16.56 8.47
N GLY A 44 29.10 17.63 9.21
CA GLY A 44 28.16 18.30 10.11
C GLY A 44 27.72 17.45 11.31
N VAL A 45 28.46 16.40 11.57
CA VAL A 45 28.33 15.50 12.74
C VAL A 45 29.71 15.30 13.32
N ASP A 46 29.83 15.54 14.59
CA ASP A 46 31.07 15.29 15.35
C ASP A 46 31.05 13.84 15.84
N ILE A 47 31.78 12.97 15.12
CA ILE A 47 31.79 11.52 15.40
C ILE A 47 32.47 11.22 16.73
N ASP A 48 33.51 11.96 17.07
CA ASP A 48 34.34 11.75 18.27
C ASP A 48 33.66 12.31 19.53
N ASN A 49 32.71 13.23 19.36
CA ASN A 49 31.91 13.82 20.44
C ASN A 49 30.45 13.34 20.37
N HIS A 50 30.19 12.06 20.66
CA HIS A 50 28.88 11.47 20.79
C HIS A 50 27.93 11.68 19.57
N PHE A 51 28.50 11.86 18.36
CA PHE A 51 27.77 12.14 17.12
C PHE A 51 26.96 13.45 17.16
N GLU A 52 27.45 14.47 17.90
CA GLU A 52 26.76 15.75 18.04
C GLU A 52 26.50 16.42 16.68
N PRO A 53 25.26 16.77 16.32
CA PRO A 53 24.93 17.35 15.04
C PRO A 53 25.06 18.87 15.04
N SER A 54 25.76 19.43 14.04
CA SER A 54 25.87 20.87 13.82
C SER A 54 24.80 21.36 12.84
N TYR A 55 23.60 21.69 13.35
CA TYR A 55 22.51 22.18 12.52
C TYR A 55 22.69 23.64 12.12
N ILE A 56 22.39 23.97 10.87
CA ILE A 56 22.39 25.33 10.32
C ILE A 56 21.03 25.66 9.66
N ASN A 57 20.72 26.94 9.58
CA ASN A 57 19.59 27.37 8.78
C ASN A 57 19.83 27.08 7.28
N ILE A 58 18.85 26.51 6.61
CA ILE A 58 18.96 26.15 5.20
C ILE A 58 19.12 27.41 4.35
N ARG A 59 20.13 27.41 3.47
CA ARG A 59 20.38 28.53 2.53
C ARG A 59 19.13 28.76 1.65
N GLY A 60 18.74 30.02 1.47
CA GLY A 60 17.54 30.41 0.72
C GLY A 60 16.25 30.41 1.55
N ARG A 61 16.29 30.03 2.84
CA ARG A 61 15.11 30.05 3.73
C ARG A 61 15.07 31.26 4.67
N GLY A 62 16.03 32.19 4.56
CA GLY A 62 16.14 33.34 5.45
C GLY A 62 14.90 34.22 5.49
N ASP A 63 14.25 34.48 4.35
CA ASP A 63 13.06 35.32 4.30
C ASP A 63 11.86 34.63 4.97
N THR A 64 11.68 33.33 4.77
CA THR A 64 10.64 32.55 5.48
C THR A 64 10.88 32.61 6.99
N ILE A 65 12.12 32.45 7.45
CA ILE A 65 12.46 32.54 8.88
C ILE A 65 12.17 33.96 9.43
N LYS A 66 12.53 35.01 8.71
CA LYS A 66 12.24 36.39 9.11
C LYS A 66 10.72 36.63 9.21
N GLU A 67 9.97 36.15 8.24
CA GLU A 67 8.52 36.26 8.20
C GLU A 67 7.88 35.52 9.40
N LEU A 68 8.26 34.28 9.65
CA LEU A 68 7.75 33.49 10.78
C LEU A 68 8.07 34.15 12.13
N ARG A 69 9.29 34.66 12.33
CA ARG A 69 9.67 35.42 13.52
C ARG A 69 8.83 36.69 13.71
N LYS A 70 8.54 37.40 12.60
CA LYS A 70 7.67 38.60 12.64
C LYS A 70 6.26 38.24 13.08
N TYR A 71 5.71 37.10 12.61
CA TYR A 71 4.40 36.64 13.02
C TYR A 71 4.38 36.12 14.46
N ALA A 72 5.39 35.36 14.86
CA ALA A 72 5.48 34.79 16.21
C ALA A 72 5.55 35.89 17.30
N LYS A 73 6.31 36.98 17.05
CA LYS A 73 6.41 38.13 17.97
C LYS A 73 5.07 38.87 18.19
N LYS A 74 4.09 38.71 17.28
CA LYS A 74 2.77 39.38 17.36
C LYS A 74 1.69 38.47 17.95
N ALA A 75 1.98 37.16 18.10
CA ALA A 75 1.05 36.17 18.61
C ALA A 75 1.20 36.01 20.11
N GLU A 76 0.08 35.83 20.81
CA GLU A 76 0.04 35.46 22.21
C GLU A 76 0.53 34.00 22.39
N LYS A 77 0.24 33.14 21.41
CA LYS A 77 0.67 31.75 21.41
C LYS A 77 0.94 31.25 19.98
N VAL A 78 1.95 30.40 19.84
CA VAL A 78 2.34 29.73 18.59
C VAL A 78 2.02 28.25 18.68
N TYR A 79 1.34 27.71 17.66
CA TYR A 79 1.08 26.30 17.50
C TYR A 79 1.87 25.72 16.32
N LEU A 80 2.47 24.57 16.54
CA LEU A 80 3.26 23.82 15.56
C LEU A 80 2.44 22.61 15.08
N ALA A 81 1.79 22.75 13.91
CA ALA A 81 0.82 21.81 13.39
C ALA A 81 1.37 21.04 12.16
N ALA A 82 2.61 20.58 12.27
CA ALA A 82 3.26 19.71 11.30
C ALA A 82 2.62 18.30 11.29
N ASP A 83 2.90 17.51 10.24
CA ASP A 83 2.35 16.17 10.06
C ASP A 83 2.59 15.23 11.25
N PRO A 84 1.79 14.17 11.42
CA PRO A 84 1.84 13.30 12.61
C PRO A 84 3.00 12.29 12.58
N ASP A 85 4.01 12.47 11.77
CA ASP A 85 5.17 11.59 11.68
C ASP A 85 6.45 12.19 12.32
N ARG A 86 7.54 11.41 12.33
CA ARG A 86 8.83 11.83 12.88
C ARG A 86 9.41 13.05 12.19
N GLU A 87 9.16 13.20 10.88
CA GLU A 87 9.64 14.37 10.12
C GLU A 87 8.88 15.63 10.56
N GLY A 88 7.56 15.53 10.74
CA GLY A 88 6.74 16.63 11.27
C GLY A 88 7.14 16.99 12.71
N GLU A 89 7.50 16.01 13.54
CA GLU A 89 7.98 16.26 14.90
C GLU A 89 9.34 16.99 14.90
N ALA A 90 10.28 16.57 14.02
CA ALA A 90 11.57 17.24 13.85
C ALA A 90 11.40 18.66 13.27
N ILE A 91 10.45 18.86 12.33
CA ILE A 91 10.14 20.21 11.83
C ILE A 91 9.63 21.10 12.97
N ALA A 92 8.73 20.60 13.82
CA ALA A 92 8.23 21.33 14.98
C ALA A 92 9.37 21.68 15.95
N TRP A 93 10.26 20.74 16.26
CA TRP A 93 11.43 20.95 17.11
C TRP A 93 12.40 22.00 16.52
N HIS A 94 12.69 21.93 15.24
CA HIS A 94 13.51 22.94 14.56
C HIS A 94 12.86 24.32 14.56
N LEU A 95 11.53 24.39 14.43
CA LEU A 95 10.77 25.65 14.50
C LEU A 95 10.79 26.22 15.92
N SER A 96 10.66 25.39 16.97
CA SER A 96 10.74 25.88 18.35
C SER A 96 12.09 26.55 18.61
N TYR A 97 13.19 25.93 18.16
CA TYR A 97 14.53 26.50 18.27
C TYR A 97 14.67 27.84 17.51
N ILE A 98 14.17 27.90 16.24
CA ILE A 98 14.25 29.11 15.40
C ILE A 98 13.47 30.27 16.01
N LEU A 99 12.33 29.98 16.63
CA LEU A 99 11.40 30.97 17.18
C LEU A 99 11.64 31.30 18.67
N GLY A 100 12.53 30.55 19.33
CA GLY A 100 12.81 30.70 20.77
C GLY A 100 11.65 30.24 21.65
N LEU A 101 10.94 29.19 21.25
CA LEU A 101 9.87 28.55 22.01
C LEU A 101 10.42 27.41 22.87
N ASP A 102 9.86 27.20 24.06
CA ASP A 102 10.18 26.05 24.88
C ASP A 102 9.55 24.78 24.25
N PRO A 103 10.32 23.74 23.93
CA PRO A 103 9.79 22.48 23.38
C PRO A 103 8.89 21.74 24.38
N ASN A 104 8.98 22.03 25.69
CA ASN A 104 8.13 21.43 26.73
C ASN A 104 6.75 22.10 26.84
N ASP A 105 6.58 23.26 26.23
CA ASP A 105 5.26 23.92 26.18
C ASP A 105 4.28 23.16 25.30
N LYS A 106 3.00 23.22 25.64
CA LYS A 106 1.92 22.63 24.85
C LYS A 106 1.66 23.42 23.55
N ASN A 107 2.63 23.32 22.63
CA ASN A 107 2.63 24.03 21.35
C ASN A 107 2.39 23.10 20.15
N ARG A 108 2.54 21.80 20.31
CA ARG A 108 2.40 20.81 19.26
C ARG A 108 0.95 20.38 19.10
N VAL A 109 0.41 20.49 17.88
CA VAL A 109 -0.94 20.03 17.50
C VAL A 109 -0.81 18.97 16.41
N VAL A 110 -1.48 17.84 16.59
CA VAL A 110 -1.41 16.68 15.69
C VAL A 110 -2.81 16.23 15.30
N PHE A 111 -3.02 15.92 14.04
CA PHE A 111 -4.27 15.36 13.50
C PHE A 111 -3.96 14.42 12.34
N ASN A 112 -4.73 13.32 12.24
CA ASN A 112 -4.54 12.29 11.22
C ASN A 112 -5.31 12.59 9.92
N GLU A 113 -6.25 13.52 9.94
CA GLU A 113 -7.03 13.97 8.78
C GLU A 113 -7.30 15.47 8.87
N ILE A 114 -7.42 16.11 7.71
CA ILE A 114 -7.66 17.57 7.62
C ILE A 114 -9.14 17.82 7.35
N THR A 115 -9.96 17.49 8.34
CA THR A 115 -11.38 17.85 8.40
C THR A 115 -11.60 18.97 9.42
N LYS A 116 -12.73 19.68 9.30
CA LYS A 116 -13.03 20.79 10.22
C LYS A 116 -13.11 20.33 11.67
N ASP A 117 -13.72 19.18 11.90
CA ASP A 117 -13.97 18.66 13.25
C ASP A 117 -12.68 18.10 13.85
N SER A 118 -11.91 17.29 13.11
CA SER A 118 -10.63 16.76 13.55
C SER A 118 -9.62 17.87 13.86
N VAL A 119 -9.54 18.89 13.01
CA VAL A 119 -8.66 20.04 13.26
C VAL A 119 -9.10 20.79 14.52
N LYS A 120 -10.38 21.12 14.67
CA LYS A 120 -10.86 21.84 15.85
C LYS A 120 -10.66 21.04 17.14
N GLU A 121 -10.86 19.73 17.08
CA GLU A 121 -10.66 18.87 18.25
C GLU A 121 -9.18 18.80 18.64
N ALA A 122 -8.27 18.66 17.67
CA ALA A 122 -6.84 18.66 17.93
C ALA A 122 -6.33 19.93 18.62
N PHE A 123 -6.90 21.10 18.28
CA PHE A 123 -6.54 22.37 18.92
C PHE A 123 -7.03 22.50 20.37
N LYS A 124 -7.93 21.63 20.83
CA LYS A 124 -8.32 21.55 22.27
C LYS A 124 -7.31 20.77 23.10
N HIS A 125 -6.50 19.91 22.45
CA HIS A 125 -5.57 18.99 23.10
C HIS A 125 -4.13 19.16 22.60
N PRO A 126 -3.54 20.36 22.66
CA PRO A 126 -2.14 20.57 22.29
C PRO A 126 -1.23 19.87 23.32
N ARG A 127 -0.10 19.35 22.85
CA ARG A 127 0.90 18.66 23.66
C ARG A 127 2.29 19.31 23.54
N ALA A 128 3.22 18.86 24.35
CA ALA A 128 4.64 19.15 24.15
C ALA A 128 5.16 18.42 22.90
N ILE A 129 6.33 18.86 22.41
CA ILE A 129 7.07 18.12 21.39
C ILE A 129 7.51 16.79 21.98
N ASP A 130 7.32 15.72 21.22
CA ASP A 130 7.74 14.37 21.58
C ASP A 130 9.25 14.21 21.28
N GLN A 131 10.07 14.31 22.33
CA GLN A 131 11.51 14.25 22.21
C GLN A 131 12.00 12.88 21.71
N GLU A 132 11.32 11.78 22.03
CA GLU A 132 11.70 10.45 21.55
C GLU A 132 11.53 10.33 20.02
N LEU A 133 10.47 10.93 19.46
CA LEU A 133 10.29 11.00 18.01
C LEU A 133 11.33 11.90 17.34
N VAL A 134 11.70 13.03 17.97
CA VAL A 134 12.75 13.92 17.50
C VAL A 134 14.09 13.17 17.50
N ASP A 135 14.44 12.50 18.59
CA ASP A 135 15.69 11.75 18.71
C ASP A 135 15.77 10.60 17.71
N ALA A 136 14.67 9.90 17.49
CA ALA A 136 14.59 8.86 16.48
C ALA A 136 14.80 9.39 15.04
N GLN A 137 14.30 10.59 14.73
CA GLN A 137 14.51 11.25 13.45
C GLN A 137 15.97 11.73 13.33
N GLN A 138 16.51 12.35 14.37
CA GLN A 138 17.89 12.81 14.41
C GLN A 138 18.89 11.65 14.27
N ALA A 139 18.73 10.58 15.04
CA ALA A 139 19.56 9.39 14.95
C ALA A 139 19.60 8.83 13.53
N ARG A 140 18.45 8.74 12.89
CA ARG A 140 18.36 8.35 11.49
C ARG A 140 19.08 9.33 10.56
N ARG A 141 18.87 10.65 10.73
CA ARG A 141 19.48 11.69 9.91
C ARG A 141 21.00 11.67 10.04
N ILE A 142 21.52 11.51 11.26
CA ILE A 142 22.94 11.40 11.57
C ILE A 142 23.52 10.13 10.92
N LEU A 143 22.87 8.98 11.11
CA LEU A 143 23.34 7.70 10.55
C LEU A 143 23.41 7.75 9.02
N ASP A 144 22.35 8.26 8.35
CA ASP A 144 22.33 8.39 6.90
C ASP A 144 23.42 9.38 6.41
N ARG A 145 23.74 10.43 7.19
CA ARG A 145 24.83 11.37 6.93
C ARG A 145 26.18 10.69 7.03
N VAL A 146 26.45 10.01 8.13
CA VAL A 146 27.74 9.33 8.38
C VAL A 146 27.99 8.29 7.29
N VAL A 147 27.04 7.41 7.02
CA VAL A 147 27.17 6.38 5.98
C VAL A 147 27.37 7.00 4.60
N GLY A 148 26.54 7.98 4.23
CA GLY A 148 26.62 8.62 2.92
C GLY A 148 27.94 9.33 2.68
N TYR A 149 28.41 10.11 3.63
CA TYR A 149 29.64 10.90 3.49
C TYR A 149 30.92 10.07 3.63
N SER A 150 30.88 8.95 4.35
CA SER A 150 32.02 8.04 4.45
C SER A 150 32.17 7.15 3.23
N ILE A 151 31.08 6.64 2.67
CA ILE A 151 31.13 5.64 1.59
C ILE A 151 31.08 6.27 0.20
N SER A 152 30.31 7.35 -0.02
CA SER A 152 30.16 7.95 -1.35
C SER A 152 31.49 8.39 -1.97
N PRO A 153 32.47 8.98 -1.24
CA PRO A 153 33.78 9.31 -1.80
C PRO A 153 34.59 8.10 -2.29
N ILE A 154 34.40 6.94 -1.65
CA ILE A 154 35.01 5.68 -2.09
C ILE A 154 34.43 5.25 -3.44
N LEU A 155 33.10 5.36 -3.61
CA LEU A 155 32.45 5.10 -4.88
C LEU A 155 32.94 6.05 -5.99
N TRP A 156 33.14 7.33 -5.68
CA TRP A 156 33.65 8.30 -6.64
C TRP A 156 35.07 7.99 -7.12
N LYS A 157 35.89 7.48 -6.21
CA LYS A 157 37.28 7.10 -6.51
C LYS A 157 37.38 5.77 -7.27
N LYS A 158 36.51 4.80 -6.92
CA LYS A 158 36.66 3.41 -7.41
C LYS A 158 35.71 3.06 -8.54
N VAL A 159 34.58 3.75 -8.68
CA VAL A 159 33.53 3.44 -9.67
C VAL A 159 33.27 4.65 -10.56
N LYS A 160 32.53 5.66 -10.10
CA LYS A 160 32.16 6.84 -10.90
C LYS A 160 31.76 8.01 -9.99
N LYS A 161 32.15 9.24 -10.40
CA LYS A 161 31.73 10.47 -9.74
C LYS A 161 30.20 10.63 -9.81
N GLY A 162 29.61 11.16 -8.73
CA GLY A 162 28.17 11.43 -8.63
C GLY A 162 27.32 10.28 -8.09
N LEU A 163 27.92 9.09 -7.87
CA LEU A 163 27.23 8.00 -7.17
C LEU A 163 27.06 8.33 -5.69
N SER A 164 25.98 7.86 -5.08
CA SER A 164 25.75 8.00 -3.65
C SER A 164 25.54 6.64 -3.00
N ALA A 165 26.14 6.46 -1.82
CA ALA A 165 25.82 5.35 -0.95
C ALA A 165 24.78 5.80 0.09
N GLY A 166 23.83 4.94 0.38
CA GLY A 166 22.86 5.18 1.43
C GLY A 166 22.38 3.87 2.03
N ARG A 167 22.12 3.88 3.32
CA ARG A 167 21.81 2.70 4.10
C ARG A 167 20.64 1.89 3.53
N VAL A 168 19.52 2.54 3.18
CA VAL A 168 18.34 1.89 2.61
C VAL A 168 18.53 1.59 1.12
N GLN A 169 19.02 2.56 0.34
CA GLN A 169 19.18 2.40 -1.11
C GLN A 169 20.21 1.32 -1.47
N SER A 170 21.33 1.23 -0.74
CA SER A 170 22.35 0.21 -1.01
C SER A 170 21.85 -1.19 -0.67
N THR A 171 21.06 -1.33 0.40
CA THR A 171 20.41 -2.59 0.76
C THR A 171 19.34 -2.98 -0.29
N ALA A 172 18.55 -2.03 -0.76
CA ALA A 172 17.59 -2.28 -1.82
C ALA A 172 18.26 -2.69 -3.14
N LEU A 173 19.38 -2.03 -3.50
CA LEU A 173 20.21 -2.42 -4.66
C LEU A 173 20.74 -3.85 -4.52
N LYS A 174 21.19 -4.23 -3.32
CA LYS A 174 21.63 -5.61 -3.06
C LYS A 174 20.52 -6.62 -3.33
N LEU A 175 19.28 -6.36 -2.92
CA LEU A 175 18.15 -7.25 -3.21
C LEU A 175 17.93 -7.43 -4.72
N ILE A 176 18.09 -6.36 -5.51
CA ILE A 176 17.97 -6.43 -6.97
C ILE A 176 19.11 -7.28 -7.55
N ILE A 177 20.34 -7.10 -7.06
CA ILE A 177 21.50 -7.89 -7.49
C ILE A 177 21.31 -9.36 -7.14
N ASP A 178 20.90 -9.66 -5.91
CA ASP A 178 20.66 -11.04 -5.47
C ASP A 178 19.58 -11.71 -6.36
N ARG A 179 18.51 -11.00 -6.70
CA ARG A 179 17.49 -11.48 -7.63
C ARG A 179 18.05 -11.71 -9.05
N GLU A 180 18.90 -10.84 -9.55
CA GLU A 180 19.54 -11.03 -10.85
C GLU A 180 20.49 -12.24 -10.85
N MET A 181 21.16 -12.50 -9.73
CA MET A 181 21.98 -13.71 -9.58
C MET A 181 21.13 -14.99 -9.51
N GLU A 182 19.98 -14.97 -8.83
CA GLU A 182 19.00 -16.06 -8.85
C GLU A 182 18.55 -16.35 -10.28
N ILE A 183 18.22 -15.32 -11.06
CA ILE A 183 17.78 -15.45 -12.45
C ILE A 183 18.90 -16.06 -13.32
N ARG A 184 20.14 -15.56 -13.18
CA ARG A 184 21.29 -16.04 -13.99
C ARG A 184 21.71 -17.48 -13.68
N ASN A 185 21.55 -17.90 -12.41
CA ASN A 185 21.90 -19.23 -11.98
C ASN A 185 20.74 -20.21 -12.08
N PHE A 186 19.56 -19.76 -12.52
CA PHE A 186 18.39 -20.59 -12.64
C PHE A 186 18.58 -21.65 -13.73
N LYS A 187 18.25 -22.89 -13.39
CA LYS A 187 18.24 -24.02 -14.31
C LYS A 187 16.79 -24.41 -14.58
N PRO A 188 16.30 -24.24 -15.81
CA PRO A 188 14.95 -24.68 -16.16
C PRO A 188 14.83 -26.20 -15.99
N GLU A 189 13.74 -26.62 -15.35
CA GLU A 189 13.33 -28.01 -15.21
C GLU A 189 12.16 -28.28 -16.13
N GLU A 190 12.23 -29.38 -16.87
CA GLU A 190 11.17 -29.85 -17.76
C GLU A 190 9.99 -30.38 -16.96
N TYR A 191 8.78 -30.02 -17.38
CA TYR A 191 7.55 -30.67 -16.93
C TYR A 191 6.52 -30.66 -18.06
N TRP A 192 5.53 -31.53 -17.91
CA TRP A 192 4.47 -31.68 -18.89
C TRP A 192 3.11 -31.55 -18.24
N ASP A 193 2.13 -31.13 -19.02
CA ASP A 193 0.71 -31.24 -18.71
C ASP A 193 -0.06 -31.92 -19.86
N ILE A 194 -1.27 -32.36 -19.56
CA ILE A 194 -2.17 -32.94 -20.55
C ILE A 194 -3.52 -32.22 -20.41
N PRO A 195 -3.61 -30.95 -20.87
CA PRO A 195 -4.88 -30.22 -20.87
C PRO A 195 -5.85 -30.93 -21.81
N THR A 196 -7.03 -31.25 -21.28
CA THR A 196 -8.03 -32.01 -22.01
C THR A 196 -9.34 -31.27 -22.02
N THR A 197 -9.90 -31.09 -23.22
CA THR A 197 -11.25 -30.58 -23.38
C THR A 197 -12.21 -31.75 -23.50
N PHE A 198 -13.16 -31.80 -22.59
CA PHE A 198 -14.25 -32.79 -22.57
C PHE A 198 -15.55 -32.21 -23.10
N LEU A 199 -16.43 -33.13 -23.57
CA LEU A 199 -17.77 -32.82 -24.06
C LEU A 199 -18.79 -33.53 -23.22
N LYS A 200 -19.80 -32.74 -22.74
CA LYS A 200 -21.06 -33.25 -22.25
C LYS A 200 -22.18 -32.67 -23.13
N GLY A 201 -22.74 -33.49 -24.00
CA GLY A 201 -23.68 -33.00 -25.02
C GLY A 201 -22.99 -31.94 -25.92
N LYS A 202 -23.52 -30.68 -25.86
CA LYS A 202 -22.94 -29.55 -26.59
C LYS A 202 -21.98 -28.69 -25.73
N SER A 203 -21.89 -28.95 -24.43
CA SER A 203 -21.07 -28.16 -23.49
C SER A 203 -19.64 -28.66 -23.46
N LYS A 204 -18.69 -27.75 -23.53
CA LYS A 204 -17.24 -28.00 -23.40
C LYS A 204 -16.77 -27.60 -22.02
N PHE A 205 -15.89 -28.41 -21.43
CA PHE A 205 -15.20 -28.03 -20.19
C PHE A 205 -13.78 -28.59 -20.21
N GLN A 206 -12.89 -28.03 -19.40
CA GLN A 206 -11.48 -28.44 -19.33
C GLN A 206 -11.19 -29.20 -18.06
N ALA A 207 -10.33 -30.20 -18.18
CA ALA A 207 -9.74 -30.91 -17.07
C ALA A 207 -8.26 -31.23 -17.39
N ASP A 208 -7.43 -31.24 -16.36
CA ASP A 208 -6.01 -31.54 -16.48
C ASP A 208 -5.72 -32.93 -15.89
N PHE A 209 -4.71 -33.62 -16.43
CA PHE A 209 -4.24 -34.87 -15.83
C PHE A 209 -3.83 -34.65 -14.37
N TYR A 210 -4.29 -35.55 -13.49
CA TYR A 210 -4.07 -35.41 -12.05
C TYR A 210 -3.37 -36.62 -11.42
N ALA A 211 -3.82 -37.84 -11.76
CA ALA A 211 -3.34 -39.05 -11.11
C ALA A 211 -3.28 -40.25 -12.06
N LEU A 212 -2.44 -41.24 -11.72
CA LEU A 212 -2.40 -42.56 -12.35
C LEU A 212 -2.56 -43.61 -11.28
N ASP A 213 -3.46 -44.59 -11.50
CA ASP A 213 -3.77 -45.67 -10.57
C ASP A 213 -4.05 -45.19 -9.13
N GLY A 214 -4.81 -44.05 -9.03
CA GLY A 214 -5.22 -43.42 -7.77
C GLY A 214 -4.11 -42.62 -7.06
N LYS A 215 -2.90 -42.56 -7.61
CA LYS A 215 -1.79 -41.78 -7.04
C LYS A 215 -1.52 -40.55 -7.85
N LYS A 216 -1.52 -39.38 -7.18
CA LYS A 216 -1.13 -38.11 -7.82
C LYS A 216 0.25 -38.27 -8.47
N ARG A 217 0.35 -37.86 -9.73
CA ARG A 217 1.60 -38.01 -10.50
C ARG A 217 1.90 -36.72 -11.27
N GLU A 218 3.13 -36.24 -11.10
CA GLU A 218 3.69 -35.17 -11.91
C GLU A 218 4.36 -35.76 -13.14
N LEU A 219 4.21 -35.11 -14.28
CA LEU A 219 4.83 -35.56 -15.53
C LEU A 219 6.12 -34.76 -15.72
N LYS A 220 7.27 -35.43 -15.54
CA LYS A 220 8.60 -34.77 -15.60
C LYS A 220 9.35 -35.06 -16.90
N SER A 221 8.83 -35.94 -17.73
CA SER A 221 9.46 -36.33 -18.98
C SER A 221 8.44 -36.74 -20.03
N HIS A 222 8.87 -36.76 -21.28
CA HIS A 222 8.07 -37.30 -22.37
C HIS A 222 7.69 -38.79 -22.13
N GLU A 223 8.54 -39.59 -21.47
CA GLU A 223 8.23 -40.98 -21.12
C GLU A 223 7.06 -41.09 -20.13
N ASP A 224 6.99 -40.18 -19.14
CA ASP A 224 5.84 -40.12 -18.23
C ASP A 224 4.55 -39.88 -19.03
N VAL A 225 4.59 -38.95 -19.99
CA VAL A 225 3.45 -38.66 -20.86
C VAL A 225 3.07 -39.87 -21.70
N GLN A 226 4.03 -40.53 -22.32
CA GLN A 226 3.77 -41.76 -23.10
C GLN A 226 3.14 -42.86 -22.25
N THR A 227 3.60 -43.01 -21.03
CA THR A 227 3.05 -44.01 -20.06
C THR A 227 1.56 -43.71 -19.77
N VAL A 228 1.18 -42.44 -19.60
CA VAL A 228 -0.21 -42.05 -19.37
C VAL A 228 -1.01 -42.18 -20.66
N MET A 229 -0.50 -41.67 -21.79
CA MET A 229 -1.21 -41.70 -23.07
C MET A 229 -1.45 -43.14 -23.57
N ALA A 230 -0.57 -44.11 -23.29
CA ALA A 230 -0.75 -45.52 -23.62
C ALA A 230 -1.95 -46.15 -22.88
N ARG A 231 -2.38 -45.58 -21.76
CA ARG A 231 -3.57 -46.04 -21.00
C ARG A 231 -4.88 -45.45 -21.52
N ILE A 232 -4.81 -44.37 -22.29
CA ILE A 232 -5.94 -43.59 -22.71
C ILE A 232 -6.43 -43.98 -24.10
N ASP A 233 -7.70 -44.40 -24.19
CA ASP A 233 -8.41 -44.43 -25.46
C ASP A 233 -9.13 -43.11 -25.71
N GLN A 234 -8.57 -42.26 -26.57
CA GLN A 234 -9.15 -40.92 -26.88
C GLN A 234 -10.55 -41.01 -27.54
N LYS A 235 -10.90 -42.15 -28.12
CA LYS A 235 -12.23 -42.36 -28.71
C LYS A 235 -13.23 -42.98 -27.71
N GLY A 236 -12.72 -43.56 -26.65
CA GLY A 236 -13.50 -44.12 -25.55
C GLY A 236 -14.05 -43.04 -24.60
N PRO A 237 -15.09 -43.35 -23.85
CA PRO A 237 -15.62 -42.46 -22.84
C PRO A 237 -14.77 -42.41 -21.59
N PHE A 238 -14.68 -41.25 -20.96
CA PHE A 238 -14.24 -41.11 -19.57
C PHE A 238 -15.48 -41.16 -18.67
N LYS A 239 -15.29 -41.71 -17.48
CA LYS A 239 -16.34 -41.82 -16.47
C LYS A 239 -16.14 -40.77 -15.39
N VAL A 240 -17.17 -40.11 -14.96
CA VAL A 240 -17.17 -39.26 -13.77
C VAL A 240 -17.12 -40.14 -12.53
N ASP A 241 -16.03 -40.10 -11.78
CA ASP A 241 -15.84 -40.94 -10.58
C ASP A 241 -16.26 -40.20 -9.30
N GLU A 242 -15.88 -38.95 -9.18
CA GLU A 242 -16.10 -38.14 -7.97
C GLU A 242 -16.52 -36.72 -8.33
N ILE A 243 -17.48 -36.22 -7.59
CA ILE A 243 -17.88 -34.80 -7.62
C ILE A 243 -17.86 -34.30 -6.18
N GLU A 244 -17.08 -33.26 -5.91
CA GLU A 244 -17.00 -32.61 -4.61
C GLU A 244 -17.45 -31.15 -4.76
N GLU A 245 -18.54 -30.79 -4.07
CA GLU A 245 -19.02 -29.41 -4.00
C GLU A 245 -18.67 -28.81 -2.64
N LYS A 246 -18.10 -27.59 -2.65
CA LYS A 246 -17.72 -26.88 -1.44
C LYS A 246 -18.05 -25.39 -1.55
N GLU A 247 -18.45 -24.82 -0.44
CA GLU A 247 -18.50 -23.37 -0.29
C GLU A 247 -17.12 -22.83 0.13
N ARG A 248 -16.59 -21.87 -0.62
CA ARG A 248 -15.34 -21.19 -0.29
C ARG A 248 -15.59 -19.72 -0.02
N ARG A 249 -15.18 -19.23 1.14
CA ARG A 249 -15.24 -17.81 1.49
C ARG A 249 -13.92 -17.12 1.17
N ARG A 250 -14.01 -15.99 0.51
CA ARG A 250 -12.88 -15.10 0.24
C ARG A 250 -13.04 -13.84 1.05
N LYS A 251 -12.08 -13.61 1.96
CA LYS A 251 -12.07 -12.43 2.82
C LYS A 251 -11.59 -11.19 2.05
N SER A 252 -12.16 -10.02 2.39
CA SER A 252 -11.62 -8.74 1.94
C SER A 252 -10.22 -8.53 2.52
N GLN A 253 -9.45 -7.68 1.87
CA GLN A 253 -8.15 -7.25 2.38
C GLN A 253 -8.33 -6.07 3.36
N ALA A 254 -7.35 -5.81 4.23
CA ALA A 254 -7.34 -4.67 5.14
C ALA A 254 -7.31 -3.33 4.37
N PRO A 255 -7.66 -2.21 4.98
CA PRO A 255 -7.42 -0.89 4.43
C PRO A 255 -5.94 -0.67 4.12
N PHE A 256 -5.63 0.33 3.31
CA PHE A 256 -4.26 0.55 2.85
C PHE A 256 -3.31 1.04 3.95
N THR A 257 -2.09 0.49 3.92
CA THR A 257 -0.86 1.13 4.39
C THR A 257 -0.19 1.84 3.21
N THR A 258 0.86 2.62 3.47
CA THR A 258 1.67 3.24 2.38
C THR A 258 2.17 2.20 1.39
N SER A 259 2.71 1.10 1.89
CA SER A 259 3.26 0.02 1.06
C SER A 259 2.18 -0.62 0.18
N THR A 260 1.06 -1.02 0.78
CA THR A 260 0.00 -1.68 0.02
C THR A 260 -0.71 -0.73 -0.96
N LEU A 261 -0.80 0.57 -0.63
CA LEU A 261 -1.30 1.58 -1.56
C LEU A 261 -0.38 1.72 -2.79
N GLN A 262 0.94 1.81 -2.57
CA GLN A 262 1.91 1.90 -3.67
C GLN A 262 1.87 0.64 -4.56
N GLN A 263 1.75 -0.54 -3.97
CA GLN A 263 1.62 -1.81 -4.71
C GLN A 263 0.36 -1.83 -5.58
N GLU A 264 -0.80 -1.55 -4.99
CA GLU A 264 -2.08 -1.60 -5.71
C GLU A 264 -2.21 -0.46 -6.74
N ALA A 265 -1.71 0.75 -6.44
CA ALA A 265 -1.68 1.84 -7.40
C ALA A 265 -0.78 1.52 -8.61
N SER A 266 0.35 0.86 -8.39
CA SER A 266 1.22 0.37 -9.47
C SER A 266 0.51 -0.70 -10.30
N ASN A 267 -0.08 -1.72 -9.66
CA ASN A 267 -0.68 -2.86 -10.34
C ASN A 267 -1.98 -2.50 -11.08
N ARG A 268 -2.85 -1.66 -10.47
CA ARG A 268 -4.18 -1.35 -11.03
C ARG A 268 -4.22 -0.06 -11.84
N LEU A 269 -3.41 0.93 -11.47
CA LEU A 269 -3.45 2.25 -12.09
C LEU A 269 -2.24 2.53 -12.97
N GLY A 270 -1.17 1.72 -12.87
CA GLY A 270 0.11 1.97 -13.54
C GLY A 270 0.84 3.20 -12.97
N PHE A 271 0.59 3.55 -11.71
CA PHE A 271 1.25 4.68 -11.08
C PHE A 271 2.61 4.26 -10.51
N ARG A 272 3.62 5.09 -10.75
CA ARG A 272 4.89 4.97 -10.02
C ARG A 272 4.68 5.32 -8.54
N THR A 273 5.55 4.82 -7.69
CA THR A 273 5.50 5.07 -6.23
C THR A 273 5.52 6.56 -5.91
N SER A 274 6.35 7.35 -6.58
CA SER A 274 6.43 8.80 -6.41
C SER A 274 5.14 9.52 -6.83
N LYS A 275 4.56 9.13 -7.96
CA LYS A 275 3.28 9.67 -8.40
C LYS A 275 2.16 9.35 -7.42
N THR A 276 2.12 8.12 -6.91
CA THR A 276 1.15 7.68 -5.90
C THR A 276 1.24 8.56 -4.66
N MET A 277 2.44 8.78 -4.13
CA MET A 277 2.63 9.61 -2.94
C MET A 277 2.33 11.09 -3.18
N MET A 278 2.68 11.63 -4.34
CA MET A 278 2.36 13.01 -4.71
C MET A 278 0.84 13.24 -4.77
N VAL A 279 0.10 12.33 -5.41
CA VAL A 279 -1.37 12.44 -5.52
C VAL A 279 -2.03 12.22 -4.15
N ALA A 280 -1.55 11.26 -3.35
CA ALA A 280 -2.04 11.03 -2.00
C ALA A 280 -1.83 12.26 -1.10
N GLN A 281 -0.69 12.94 -1.20
CA GLN A 281 -0.43 14.19 -0.49
C GLN A 281 -1.45 15.27 -0.86
N GLN A 282 -1.78 15.43 -2.14
CA GLN A 282 -2.81 16.38 -2.60
C GLN A 282 -4.17 16.05 -2.00
N LEU A 283 -4.58 14.79 -2.00
CA LEU A 283 -5.84 14.34 -1.42
C LEU A 283 -5.90 14.56 0.09
N TYR A 284 -4.78 14.41 0.80
CA TYR A 284 -4.68 14.65 2.24
C TYR A 284 -4.74 16.14 2.58
N GLU A 285 -3.95 16.99 1.89
CA GLU A 285 -3.81 18.41 2.23
C GLU A 285 -5.05 19.23 1.94
N GLY A 286 -5.88 18.81 0.99
CA GLY A 286 -7.17 19.40 0.71
C GLY A 286 -7.48 19.63 -0.77
N ILE A 287 -8.68 19.25 -1.12
CA ILE A 287 -9.28 19.44 -2.44
C ILE A 287 -10.44 20.47 -2.31
N SER A 288 -10.54 21.36 -3.26
CA SER A 288 -11.67 22.31 -3.34
C SER A 288 -12.93 21.60 -3.82
N LEU A 289 -13.91 21.49 -2.94
CA LEU A 289 -15.26 21.01 -3.23
C LEU A 289 -16.21 22.22 -3.22
N GLY A 290 -16.32 22.91 -4.34
CA GLY A 290 -17.05 24.16 -4.44
C GLY A 290 -16.45 25.27 -3.56
N ARG A 291 -17.21 25.75 -2.56
CA ARG A 291 -16.76 26.79 -1.63
C ARG A 291 -15.85 26.26 -0.51
N ASN A 292 -15.86 24.96 -0.27
CA ASN A 292 -15.12 24.32 0.81
C ASN A 292 -13.84 23.67 0.28
N THR A 293 -12.81 23.61 1.12
CA THR A 293 -11.61 22.81 0.87
C THR A 293 -11.54 21.75 1.95
N VAL A 294 -11.36 20.48 1.59
CA VAL A 294 -11.44 19.35 2.51
C VAL A 294 -10.31 18.37 2.20
N GLY A 295 -9.63 17.88 3.22
CA GLY A 295 -8.76 16.69 3.10
C GLY A 295 -9.62 15.46 2.88
N LEU A 296 -9.40 14.75 1.78
CA LEU A 296 -10.24 13.62 1.37
C LEU A 296 -9.81 12.30 1.96
N ILE A 297 -8.56 12.18 2.40
CA ILE A 297 -8.00 10.96 2.99
C ILE A 297 -7.28 11.25 4.30
N THR A 298 -7.08 10.22 5.10
CA THR A 298 -6.19 10.23 6.26
C THR A 298 -4.73 10.33 5.83
N TYR A 299 -3.83 10.59 6.78
CA TYR A 299 -2.40 10.70 6.53
C TYR A 299 -1.84 9.47 5.81
N MET A 300 -1.17 9.68 4.70
CA MET A 300 -0.78 8.62 3.76
C MET A 300 0.54 7.93 4.10
N ARG A 301 1.34 8.43 5.04
CA ARG A 301 2.57 7.77 5.48
C ARG A 301 2.32 6.98 6.75
N THR A 302 1.81 5.77 6.60
CA THR A 302 1.43 4.89 7.71
C THR A 302 1.72 3.43 7.38
N ASP A 303 2.11 2.67 8.38
CA ASP A 303 2.19 1.21 8.37
C ASP A 303 1.04 0.56 9.17
N SER A 304 0.12 1.37 9.68
CA SER A 304 -1.05 0.93 10.44
C SER A 304 -2.22 0.61 9.53
N THR A 305 -2.99 -0.41 9.90
CA THR A 305 -4.29 -0.75 9.31
C THR A 305 -5.46 -0.46 10.28
N ARG A 306 -5.19 0.25 11.37
CA ARG A 306 -6.19 0.66 12.37
C ARG A 306 -7.18 1.64 11.75
N ILE A 307 -8.42 1.56 12.18
CA ILE A 307 -9.52 2.46 11.78
C ILE A 307 -10.11 3.06 13.06
N ALA A 308 -10.33 4.38 13.07
CA ALA A 308 -11.04 5.04 14.16
C ALA A 308 -12.46 4.46 14.31
N PRO A 309 -12.97 4.25 15.55
CA PRO A 309 -14.30 3.68 15.77
C PRO A 309 -15.42 4.46 15.06
N SER A 310 -15.35 5.80 15.04
CA SER A 310 -16.31 6.65 14.34
C SER A 310 -16.31 6.44 12.81
N ALA A 311 -15.13 6.34 12.22
CA ALA A 311 -14.99 6.08 10.78
C ALA A 311 -15.49 4.68 10.39
N ARG A 312 -15.26 3.70 11.27
CA ARG A 312 -15.81 2.35 11.09
C ARG A 312 -17.32 2.36 11.15
N GLN A 313 -17.91 3.01 12.14
CA GLN A 313 -19.37 3.09 12.25
C GLN A 313 -19.97 3.76 11.03
N ALA A 314 -19.43 4.90 10.59
CA ALA A 314 -19.90 5.58 9.40
C ALA A 314 -19.81 4.70 8.14
N ALA A 315 -18.79 3.84 8.02
CA ALA A 315 -18.68 2.90 6.91
C ALA A 315 -19.75 1.80 6.99
N LEU A 316 -20.04 1.27 8.19
CA LEU A 316 -21.07 0.26 8.38
C LEU A 316 -22.47 0.82 8.08
N ASP A 317 -22.75 2.04 8.53
CA ASP A 317 -24.02 2.74 8.24
C ASP A 317 -24.18 2.94 6.72
N TYR A 318 -23.13 3.45 6.05
CA TYR A 318 -23.12 3.60 4.60
C TYR A 318 -23.35 2.29 3.84
N ILE A 319 -22.68 1.19 4.27
CA ILE A 319 -22.85 -0.12 3.64
C ILE A 319 -24.29 -0.62 3.82
N ASN A 320 -24.83 -0.50 5.01
CA ASN A 320 -26.20 -0.93 5.30
C ASN A 320 -27.23 -0.17 4.47
N GLU A 321 -27.09 1.14 4.38
CA GLU A 321 -28.01 2.01 3.62
C GLU A 321 -27.90 1.80 2.10
N THR A 322 -26.68 1.54 1.59
CA THR A 322 -26.43 1.50 0.15
C THR A 322 -26.58 0.09 -0.45
N TYR A 323 -26.15 -0.94 0.30
CA TYR A 323 -26.05 -2.32 -0.22
C TYR A 323 -26.95 -3.31 0.53
N GLY A 324 -27.38 -3.00 1.74
CA GLY A 324 -28.18 -3.89 2.58
C GLY A 324 -27.37 -4.54 3.71
N SER A 325 -28.08 -5.02 4.72
CA SER A 325 -27.50 -5.61 5.94
C SER A 325 -26.70 -6.89 5.67
N GLU A 326 -27.01 -7.63 4.63
CA GLU A 326 -26.29 -8.85 4.22
C GLU A 326 -24.86 -8.58 3.76
N TYR A 327 -24.57 -7.32 3.36
CA TYR A 327 -23.21 -6.88 2.98
C TYR A 327 -22.36 -6.42 4.15
N LEU A 328 -22.90 -6.35 5.35
CA LEU A 328 -22.14 -5.97 6.55
C LEU A 328 -21.12 -7.05 6.90
N GLY A 329 -19.87 -6.67 6.97
CA GLY A 329 -18.79 -7.54 7.42
C GLY A 329 -18.69 -7.59 8.95
N PRO A 330 -18.04 -8.62 9.51
CA PRO A 330 -17.77 -8.70 10.95
C PRO A 330 -16.84 -7.59 11.44
N GLY A 331 -16.32 -6.77 10.52
CA GLY A 331 -15.32 -5.75 10.78
C GLY A 331 -14.03 -6.37 11.31
N LYS A 332 -12.94 -6.26 10.60
CA LYS A 332 -11.66 -6.77 11.11
C LYS A 332 -11.17 -5.86 12.24
N VAL A 333 -11.11 -6.37 13.46
CA VAL A 333 -10.22 -5.82 14.47
C VAL A 333 -8.82 -6.26 14.06
N VAL A 334 -8.08 -5.38 13.39
CA VAL A 334 -6.71 -5.67 13.00
C VAL A 334 -5.84 -5.47 14.23
N ARG A 335 -5.13 -6.52 14.65
CA ARG A 335 -4.04 -6.40 15.62
C ARG A 335 -2.89 -5.69 14.90
N ASN A 336 -2.45 -4.54 15.42
CA ASN A 336 -1.26 -3.86 14.93
C ASN A 336 -0.05 -4.78 15.05
N SER A 337 0.88 -4.68 14.10
CA SER A 337 2.23 -5.24 14.30
C SER A 337 2.89 -4.50 15.47
N GLN A 338 3.73 -5.20 16.24
CA GLN A 338 4.48 -4.60 17.37
C GLN A 338 5.38 -3.42 16.97
N SER A 339 5.57 -3.19 15.66
CA SER A 339 6.40 -2.11 15.10
C SER A 339 5.59 -0.93 14.54
N ALA A 340 4.25 -1.00 14.53
CA ALA A 340 3.42 0.08 14.05
C ALA A 340 3.44 1.26 15.05
N GLN A 341 3.55 2.49 14.54
CA GLN A 341 3.34 3.68 15.36
C GLN A 341 1.86 3.71 15.79
N ASP A 342 1.58 3.45 17.05
CA ASP A 342 0.22 3.25 17.59
C ASP A 342 -0.75 4.44 17.36
N ALA A 343 -0.22 5.62 17.07
CA ALA A 343 -1.01 6.84 16.83
C ALA A 343 -1.61 6.93 15.41
N HIS A 344 -1.09 6.18 14.43
CA HIS A 344 -1.52 6.29 13.04
C HIS A 344 -2.74 5.42 12.74
N GLU A 345 -3.53 5.88 11.76
CA GLU A 345 -4.61 5.11 11.14
C GLU A 345 -4.20 4.61 9.76
N ALA A 346 -4.99 3.66 9.22
CA ALA A 346 -4.92 3.26 7.82
C ALA A 346 -5.24 4.42 6.88
N ILE A 347 -4.81 4.32 5.64
CA ILE A 347 -5.20 5.24 4.58
C ILE A 347 -6.65 4.93 4.19
N ARG A 348 -7.54 5.86 4.47
CA ARG A 348 -8.98 5.77 4.24
C ARG A 348 -9.57 7.12 3.83
N PRO A 349 -10.78 7.17 3.25
CA PRO A 349 -11.49 8.42 3.09
C PRO A 349 -11.75 9.07 4.46
N SER A 350 -11.63 10.39 4.54
CA SER A 350 -12.00 11.17 5.74
C SER A 350 -13.52 11.16 5.97
N ASN A 351 -14.29 11.07 4.89
CA ASN A 351 -15.74 10.92 4.92
C ASN A 351 -16.19 9.91 3.85
N VAL A 352 -16.75 8.78 4.26
CA VAL A 352 -17.19 7.71 3.36
C VAL A 352 -18.35 8.12 2.45
N THR A 353 -19.16 9.11 2.84
CA THR A 353 -20.30 9.59 2.04
C THR A 353 -19.86 10.44 0.84
N LEU A 354 -18.62 10.93 0.84
CA LEU A 354 -18.01 11.56 -0.34
C LEU A 354 -17.56 10.46 -1.30
N THR A 355 -18.52 9.84 -2.01
CA THR A 355 -18.20 8.78 -2.97
C THR A 355 -17.36 9.35 -4.12
N PRO A 356 -16.51 8.55 -4.76
CA PRO A 356 -15.70 9.01 -5.89
C PRO A 356 -16.53 9.69 -6.98
N GLU A 357 -17.70 9.14 -7.29
CA GLU A 357 -18.61 9.65 -8.31
C GLU A 357 -19.17 11.02 -7.92
N SER A 358 -19.54 11.21 -6.65
CA SER A 358 -20.16 12.45 -6.16
C SER A 358 -19.24 13.67 -6.23
N ILE A 359 -17.91 13.43 -6.16
CA ILE A 359 -16.90 14.50 -6.16
C ILE A 359 -16.02 14.51 -7.42
N GLN A 360 -16.32 13.67 -8.41
CA GLN A 360 -15.51 13.51 -9.62
C GLN A 360 -15.20 14.82 -10.33
N ALA A 361 -16.19 15.71 -10.42
CA ALA A 361 -16.03 17.01 -11.08
C ALA A 361 -15.01 17.95 -10.41
N SER A 362 -14.67 17.69 -9.15
CA SER A 362 -13.68 18.45 -8.38
C SER A 362 -12.27 17.83 -8.39
N LEU A 363 -12.11 16.67 -9.01
CA LEU A 363 -10.87 15.90 -9.01
C LEU A 363 -10.23 15.89 -10.40
N THR A 364 -8.90 15.94 -10.43
CA THR A 364 -8.18 15.56 -11.64
C THR A 364 -8.34 14.05 -11.89
N LYS A 365 -8.08 13.60 -13.13
CA LYS A 365 -8.17 12.19 -13.49
C LYS A 365 -7.34 11.28 -12.56
N ASP A 366 -6.13 11.70 -12.19
CA ASP A 366 -5.25 10.93 -11.33
C ASP A 366 -5.73 10.93 -9.88
N GLN A 367 -6.22 12.08 -9.38
CA GLN A 367 -6.82 12.19 -8.06
C GLN A 367 -8.07 11.32 -7.94
N TYR A 368 -8.95 11.34 -8.94
CA TYR A 368 -10.13 10.48 -8.97
C TYR A 368 -9.76 8.99 -8.92
N ARG A 369 -8.83 8.56 -9.78
CA ARG A 369 -8.41 7.14 -9.83
C ARG A 369 -7.81 6.67 -8.51
N LEU A 370 -6.96 7.47 -7.88
CA LEU A 370 -6.34 7.10 -6.60
C LEU A 370 -7.36 7.16 -5.46
N TYR A 371 -8.21 8.19 -5.42
CA TYR A 371 -9.26 8.30 -4.41
C TYR A 371 -10.25 7.14 -4.51
N ASN A 372 -10.70 6.78 -5.71
CA ASN A 372 -11.57 5.64 -5.94
C ASN A 372 -10.91 4.33 -5.44
N LEU A 373 -9.63 4.13 -5.70
CA LEU A 373 -8.89 2.97 -5.21
C LEU A 373 -8.89 2.90 -3.66
N ILE A 374 -8.61 4.03 -3.00
CA ILE A 374 -8.58 4.13 -1.53
C ILE A 374 -9.98 3.94 -0.94
N TRP A 375 -10.97 4.62 -1.48
CA TRP A 375 -12.37 4.57 -1.03
C TRP A 375 -12.94 3.15 -1.15
N SER A 376 -12.81 2.56 -2.34
CA SER A 376 -13.32 1.22 -2.62
C SER A 376 -12.67 0.16 -1.73
N ARG A 377 -11.36 0.27 -1.50
CA ARG A 377 -10.63 -0.65 -0.61
C ARG A 377 -11.09 -0.52 0.83
N PHE A 378 -11.30 0.70 1.31
CA PHE A 378 -11.78 0.96 2.67
C PHE A 378 -13.17 0.39 2.87
N VAL A 379 -14.14 0.71 2.00
CA VAL A 379 -15.51 0.19 2.08
C VAL A 379 -15.49 -1.34 2.01
N ALA A 380 -14.80 -1.93 1.04
CA ALA A 380 -14.64 -3.38 0.89
C ALA A 380 -14.09 -4.05 2.15
N SER A 381 -13.18 -3.39 2.88
CA SER A 381 -12.59 -3.93 4.11
C SER A 381 -13.60 -4.08 5.25
N GLN A 382 -14.73 -3.37 5.20
CA GLN A 382 -15.82 -3.42 6.18
C GLN A 382 -17.01 -4.26 5.71
N MET A 383 -16.96 -4.79 4.48
CA MET A 383 -18.03 -5.61 3.89
C MET A 383 -17.86 -7.09 4.19
N ALA A 384 -18.96 -7.84 4.02
CA ALA A 384 -19.01 -9.29 4.12
C ALA A 384 -18.10 -9.97 3.10
N ASP A 385 -17.64 -11.16 3.44
CA ASP A 385 -16.82 -12.00 2.58
C ASP A 385 -17.56 -12.35 1.28
N ALA A 386 -16.83 -12.49 0.19
CA ALA A 386 -17.37 -13.10 -1.02
C ALA A 386 -17.46 -14.62 -0.84
N VAL A 387 -18.57 -15.19 -1.28
CA VAL A 387 -18.84 -16.62 -1.18
C VAL A 387 -18.88 -17.22 -2.58
N TYR A 388 -18.13 -18.30 -2.76
CA TYR A 388 -18.05 -19.06 -4.01
C TYR A 388 -18.57 -20.47 -3.79
N ASP A 389 -19.42 -20.94 -4.67
CA ASP A 389 -19.64 -22.38 -4.85
C ASP A 389 -18.51 -22.90 -5.75
N THR A 390 -17.76 -23.88 -5.26
CA THR A 390 -16.68 -24.53 -5.99
C THR A 390 -17.03 -26.00 -6.22
N ILE A 391 -16.78 -26.47 -7.43
CA ILE A 391 -16.99 -27.87 -7.82
C ILE A 391 -15.68 -28.45 -8.32
N ARG A 392 -15.32 -29.64 -7.82
CA ARG A 392 -14.24 -30.47 -8.32
C ARG A 392 -14.84 -31.75 -8.89
N CYS A 393 -14.46 -32.08 -10.10
CA CYS A 393 -14.92 -33.28 -10.76
C CYS A 393 -13.71 -34.09 -11.21
N ASP A 394 -13.61 -35.35 -10.77
CA ASP A 394 -12.59 -36.30 -11.19
C ASP A 394 -13.20 -37.25 -12.24
N LEU A 395 -12.50 -37.36 -13.36
CA LEU A 395 -12.88 -38.15 -14.53
C LEU A 395 -11.81 -39.20 -14.76
N SER A 396 -12.17 -40.47 -14.93
CA SER A 396 -11.17 -41.51 -15.15
C SER A 396 -11.42 -42.38 -16.38
N GLN A 397 -10.33 -42.91 -16.87
CA GLN A 397 -10.30 -43.97 -17.87
C GLN A 397 -9.03 -44.80 -17.67
N ASN A 398 -9.14 -46.15 -17.56
CA ASN A 398 -8.02 -47.09 -17.46
C ASN A 398 -6.94 -46.69 -16.43
N GLY A 399 -7.37 -46.18 -15.26
CA GLY A 399 -6.49 -45.75 -14.17
C GLY A 399 -5.95 -44.33 -14.31
N ALA A 400 -6.10 -43.68 -15.47
CA ALA A 400 -5.74 -42.25 -15.62
C ALA A 400 -6.90 -41.34 -15.15
N THR A 401 -6.62 -40.45 -14.21
CA THR A 401 -7.59 -39.51 -13.64
C THR A 401 -7.30 -38.08 -14.10
N PHE A 402 -8.33 -37.42 -14.60
CA PHE A 402 -8.34 -36.01 -14.97
C PHE A 402 -9.21 -35.20 -14.02
N ARG A 403 -8.80 -34.03 -13.62
CA ARG A 403 -9.49 -33.18 -12.66
C ARG A 403 -9.96 -31.88 -13.32
N ALA A 404 -11.27 -31.67 -13.28
CA ALA A 404 -11.90 -30.41 -13.64
C ALA A 404 -12.25 -29.62 -12.37
N ASN A 405 -12.02 -28.32 -12.40
CA ASN A 405 -12.38 -27.41 -11.31
C ASN A 405 -13.31 -26.32 -11.85
N GLY A 406 -14.43 -26.12 -11.17
CA GLY A 406 -15.37 -25.04 -11.43
C GLY A 406 -15.52 -24.12 -10.24
N SER A 407 -15.91 -22.88 -10.50
CA SER A 407 -16.16 -21.88 -9.47
C SER A 407 -17.17 -20.87 -9.95
N LYS A 408 -18.17 -20.58 -9.13
CA LYS A 408 -19.22 -19.58 -9.37
C LYS A 408 -19.36 -18.68 -8.15
N ILE A 409 -19.52 -17.39 -8.36
CA ILE A 409 -19.84 -16.46 -7.27
C ILE A 409 -21.29 -16.72 -6.83
N LYS A 410 -21.47 -17.17 -5.58
CA LYS A 410 -22.75 -17.32 -4.92
C LYS A 410 -23.23 -16.02 -4.29
N PHE A 411 -22.33 -15.34 -3.58
CA PHE A 411 -22.56 -14.03 -2.99
C PHE A 411 -21.34 -13.14 -3.23
N PRO A 412 -21.49 -11.97 -3.87
CA PRO A 412 -20.36 -11.15 -4.24
C PRO A 412 -19.66 -10.48 -3.04
N GLY A 413 -20.39 -10.21 -1.93
CA GLY A 413 -19.83 -9.54 -0.77
C GLY A 413 -19.02 -8.29 -1.15
N PHE A 414 -17.82 -8.15 -0.62
CA PHE A 414 -16.93 -7.02 -0.88
C PHE A 414 -16.55 -6.83 -2.37
N LEU A 415 -16.66 -7.87 -3.20
CA LEU A 415 -16.36 -7.77 -4.64
C LEU A 415 -17.32 -6.83 -5.38
N LYS A 416 -18.47 -6.52 -4.79
CA LYS A 416 -19.42 -5.53 -5.31
C LYS A 416 -18.78 -4.16 -5.47
N VAL A 417 -17.89 -3.78 -4.54
CA VAL A 417 -17.22 -2.47 -4.50
C VAL A 417 -15.75 -2.56 -4.95
N TYR A 418 -15.09 -3.68 -4.66
CA TYR A 418 -13.67 -3.89 -4.96
C TYR A 418 -13.48 -5.19 -5.75
N PRO A 419 -13.79 -5.18 -7.07
CA PRO A 419 -13.70 -6.36 -7.90
C PRO A 419 -12.26 -6.87 -8.03
N SER A 420 -12.12 -8.19 -8.11
CA SER A 420 -10.84 -8.83 -8.38
C SER A 420 -10.44 -8.66 -9.84
N GLN A 421 -9.18 -8.36 -10.11
CA GLN A 421 -8.65 -8.42 -11.46
C GLN A 421 -8.54 -9.89 -11.89
N GLY A 422 -9.10 -10.23 -13.05
CA GLY A 422 -8.95 -11.53 -13.69
C GLY A 422 -9.75 -12.70 -13.13
N ALA A 423 -10.56 -12.52 -12.09
CA ALA A 423 -11.47 -13.57 -11.63
C ALA A 423 -12.64 -13.71 -12.62
N LYS A 424 -12.61 -14.75 -13.42
CA LYS A 424 -13.75 -15.17 -14.24
C LYS A 424 -14.41 -16.37 -13.58
N ASP A 425 -15.73 -16.44 -13.64
CA ASP A 425 -16.45 -17.65 -13.29
C ASP A 425 -16.03 -18.76 -14.26
N ASN A 426 -15.72 -19.92 -13.72
CA ASN A 426 -15.43 -21.12 -14.49
C ASN A 426 -16.55 -22.12 -14.24
N PHE A 427 -17.44 -22.25 -15.20
CA PHE A 427 -18.60 -23.13 -15.07
C PHE A 427 -18.27 -24.52 -15.57
N LEU A 428 -18.53 -25.53 -14.76
CA LEU A 428 -18.67 -26.91 -15.24
C LEU A 428 -20.12 -27.18 -15.60
N PRO A 429 -20.38 -28.01 -16.64
CA PRO A 429 -21.75 -28.47 -16.91
C PRO A 429 -22.26 -29.32 -15.74
N ASP A 430 -23.56 -29.49 -15.64
CA ASP A 430 -24.20 -30.38 -14.64
C ASP A 430 -23.76 -31.84 -14.89
N LEU A 431 -22.74 -32.32 -14.17
CA LEU A 431 -22.16 -33.66 -14.27
C LEU A 431 -22.73 -34.55 -13.17
N LYS A 432 -22.88 -35.85 -13.45
CA LYS A 432 -23.33 -36.85 -12.47
C LYS A 432 -22.30 -37.95 -12.32
N ILE A 433 -22.14 -38.45 -11.11
CA ILE A 433 -21.27 -39.61 -10.84
C ILE A 433 -21.71 -40.78 -11.68
N GLY A 434 -20.77 -41.46 -12.33
CA GLY A 434 -21.05 -42.56 -13.26
C GLY A 434 -21.35 -42.15 -14.70
N GLU A 435 -21.52 -40.85 -14.96
CA GLU A 435 -21.79 -40.33 -16.30
C GLU A 435 -20.57 -40.48 -17.22
N ALA A 436 -20.82 -40.78 -18.48
CA ALA A 436 -19.80 -40.87 -19.51
C ALA A 436 -19.66 -39.54 -20.28
N VAL A 437 -18.44 -39.08 -20.42
CA VAL A 437 -18.08 -37.88 -21.20
C VAL A 437 -17.06 -38.23 -22.28
N LYS A 438 -17.06 -37.49 -23.39
CA LYS A 438 -16.17 -37.73 -24.53
C LYS A 438 -15.03 -36.70 -24.54
N VAL A 439 -13.87 -37.11 -25.01
CA VAL A 439 -12.75 -36.21 -25.31
C VAL A 439 -13.05 -35.46 -26.60
N ALA A 440 -12.92 -34.13 -26.56
CA ALA A 440 -12.97 -33.29 -27.75
C ALA A 440 -11.58 -32.96 -28.27
N ASP A 441 -10.64 -32.65 -27.36
CA ASP A 441 -9.24 -32.39 -27.66
C ASP A 441 -8.38 -32.76 -26.47
N MET A 442 -7.24 -33.39 -26.75
CA MET A 442 -6.25 -33.82 -25.75
C MET A 442 -4.86 -33.72 -26.36
N LYS A 443 -4.08 -32.77 -25.89
CA LYS A 443 -2.74 -32.52 -26.43
C LYS A 443 -1.75 -32.31 -25.30
N PRO A 444 -0.84 -33.29 -25.08
CA PRO A 444 0.26 -33.07 -24.14
C PRO A 444 1.09 -31.86 -24.51
N SER A 445 1.45 -31.05 -23.53
CA SER A 445 2.25 -29.83 -23.71
C SER A 445 3.50 -29.89 -22.85
N GLN A 446 4.64 -29.59 -23.47
CA GLN A 446 5.93 -29.47 -22.81
C GLN A 446 6.12 -28.06 -22.25
N HIS A 447 6.59 -27.98 -21.04
CA HIS A 447 6.88 -26.73 -20.36
C HIS A 447 8.24 -26.81 -19.68
N PHE A 448 8.80 -25.65 -19.40
CA PHE A 448 9.99 -25.49 -18.57
C PHE A 448 9.70 -24.48 -17.48
N THR A 449 10.15 -24.77 -16.26
CA THR A 449 10.07 -23.80 -15.17
C THR A 449 10.77 -22.52 -15.56
N GLN A 450 10.23 -21.39 -15.09
CA GLN A 450 10.76 -20.07 -15.40
C GLN A 450 11.51 -19.51 -14.20
N PRO A 451 12.57 -18.71 -14.40
CA PRO A 451 13.24 -18.04 -13.31
C PRO A 451 12.27 -17.08 -12.60
N PRO A 452 12.56 -16.71 -11.34
CA PRO A 452 11.76 -15.70 -10.67
C PRO A 452 11.78 -14.38 -11.45
N ALA A 453 10.65 -13.68 -11.49
CA ALA A 453 10.56 -12.41 -12.20
C ALA A 453 11.47 -11.34 -11.54
N ARG A 454 11.99 -10.43 -12.36
CA ARG A 454 12.66 -9.23 -11.86
C ARG A 454 11.70 -8.38 -11.04
N TYR A 455 12.24 -7.65 -10.06
CA TYR A 455 11.42 -6.72 -9.30
C TYR A 455 10.91 -5.58 -10.20
N ASN A 456 9.63 -5.28 -10.08
CA ASN A 456 9.05 -3.99 -10.45
C ASN A 456 8.88 -3.15 -9.18
N GLU A 457 8.45 -1.89 -9.30
CA GLU A 457 8.27 -1.00 -8.14
C GLU A 457 7.37 -1.61 -7.06
N ALA A 458 6.23 -2.22 -7.46
CA ALA A 458 5.30 -2.84 -6.51
C ALA A 458 5.91 -4.01 -5.75
N SER A 459 6.55 -4.95 -6.46
CA SER A 459 7.16 -6.12 -5.84
C SER A 459 8.40 -5.76 -5.01
N LEU A 460 9.14 -4.70 -5.40
CA LEU A 460 10.27 -4.21 -4.61
C LEU A 460 9.78 -3.58 -3.30
N VAL A 461 8.75 -2.71 -3.33
CA VAL A 461 8.13 -2.16 -2.12
C VAL A 461 7.68 -3.27 -1.17
N LYS A 462 7.02 -4.29 -1.71
CA LYS A 462 6.56 -5.45 -0.93
C LYS A 462 7.71 -6.14 -0.20
N VAL A 463 8.79 -6.46 -0.92
CA VAL A 463 9.96 -7.14 -0.33
C VAL A 463 10.69 -6.25 0.68
N LEU A 464 10.78 -4.95 0.44
CA LEU A 464 11.34 -3.99 1.40
C LEU A 464 10.55 -4.01 2.71
N GLU A 465 9.21 -3.96 2.63
CA GLU A 465 8.33 -4.05 3.80
C GLU A 465 8.49 -5.38 4.54
N GLU A 466 8.41 -6.52 3.84
CA GLU A 466 8.55 -7.87 4.41
C GLU A 466 9.88 -8.08 5.14
N LYS A 467 10.95 -7.47 4.64
CA LYS A 467 12.29 -7.55 5.25
C LYS A 467 12.56 -6.44 6.27
N GLY A 468 11.59 -5.56 6.54
CA GLY A 468 11.75 -4.43 7.47
C GLY A 468 12.73 -3.35 6.99
N ILE A 469 13.02 -3.30 5.68
CA ILE A 469 13.96 -2.35 5.06
C ILE A 469 13.19 -1.11 4.62
N GLY A 470 13.62 0.05 5.12
CA GLY A 470 12.91 1.31 4.87
C GLY A 470 11.69 1.49 5.77
N ARG A 471 10.90 2.51 5.48
CA ARG A 471 9.67 2.91 6.19
C ARG A 471 8.75 3.63 5.19
N PRO A 472 7.48 3.90 5.52
CA PRO A 472 6.54 4.63 4.65
C PRO A 472 7.11 5.90 4.00
N SER A 473 7.93 6.65 4.72
CA SER A 473 8.57 7.87 4.22
C SER A 473 9.74 7.63 3.25
N THR A 474 10.27 6.41 3.12
CA THR A 474 11.49 6.12 2.36
C THR A 474 11.34 5.18 1.18
N TYR A 475 10.21 4.47 1.04
CA TYR A 475 10.04 3.55 -0.10
C TYR A 475 10.18 4.27 -1.44
N SER A 476 9.38 5.32 -1.66
CA SER A 476 9.40 6.08 -2.91
C SER A 476 10.77 6.73 -3.20
N PRO A 477 11.39 7.50 -2.27
CA PRO A 477 12.72 8.07 -2.53
C PRO A 477 13.82 7.04 -2.80
N THR A 478 13.73 5.86 -2.17
CA THR A 478 14.69 4.77 -2.41
C THR A 478 14.55 4.25 -3.83
N ILE A 479 13.33 3.98 -4.28
CA ILE A 479 13.06 3.48 -5.63
C ILE A 479 13.43 4.50 -6.70
N GLU A 480 13.19 5.79 -6.46
CA GLU A 480 13.61 6.86 -7.39
C GLU A 480 15.13 7.00 -7.52
N THR A 481 15.88 6.57 -6.51
CA THR A 481 17.34 6.62 -6.53
C THR A 481 17.94 5.44 -7.28
N LEU A 482 17.27 4.30 -7.31
CA LEU A 482 17.67 3.07 -8.02
C LEU A 482 17.37 3.12 -9.51
#